data_71320fe08d688317d2207d9d980bd388
#
_entry.id   71320fe08d688317d2207d9d980bd388
#
_cell.length_a   1.000
_cell.length_b   1.000
_cell.length_c   1.000
_cell.angle_alpha   90.00
_cell.angle_beta   90.00
_cell.angle_gamma   90.00
#
_symmetry.space_group_name_H-M   'P 1'
#
loop_
_entity.id
_entity.type
_entity.pdbx_description
1 polymer ?
#
loop_
_entity_poly.entity_id
_entity_poly.type
_entity_poly.pdbx_seq_one_letter_code
_entity_poly.pdbx_strand_id
1 'polypeptide(L)'
;MNNYQKFLKLHGNDFPFLLGNIWDVQSANMFAAAGYKAIGTSSHAIAAANGYADGEQIPFETILRIAKQVTETVSIPFTLDLEAGYSGHTDGIIQNIEKLNGVGVVGINIEDTVPAAQRELTDAATFAEKVTTITDYARKKGIQVFINIRTDAFLLGIPDALEQTISRIKKYEKTGANGIFVPGIVSKTDIAAVVQSTHLPINVMCMPGLPGFNELGALGVKRISMGGFFYNKVYENAAQLAKSVLNDNNFSSIIH
;
A
#
# COMPACT_ATOMS: atom_id res chain seq x y z
N MET A 1 15.30 -16.79 8.03
CA MET A 1 14.63 -16.00 6.96
C MET A 1 14.33 -14.63 7.54
N ASN A 2 14.86 -13.58 6.92
CA ASN A 2 14.58 -12.20 7.35
C ASN A 2 13.19 -11.73 6.87
N ASN A 3 12.74 -10.55 7.31
CA ASN A 3 11.39 -10.06 6.97
C ASN A 3 11.20 -9.78 5.47
N TYR A 4 12.23 -9.36 4.74
CA TYR A 4 12.17 -9.23 3.29
C TYR A 4 11.91 -10.57 2.59
N GLN A 5 12.63 -11.62 2.97
CA GLN A 5 12.44 -12.96 2.42
C GLN A 5 11.06 -13.54 2.77
N LYS A 6 10.57 -13.29 4.00
CA LYS A 6 9.19 -13.65 4.39
C LYS A 6 8.18 -12.94 3.50
N PHE A 7 8.38 -11.64 3.24
CA PHE A 7 7.47 -10.84 2.42
C PHE A 7 7.45 -11.30 0.96
N LEU A 8 8.62 -11.59 0.37
CA LEU A 8 8.69 -12.19 -0.97
C LEU A 8 7.92 -13.53 -1.03
N LYS A 9 8.11 -14.40 -0.03
CA LYS A 9 7.44 -15.69 0.02
C LYS A 9 5.92 -15.57 0.05
N LEU A 10 5.36 -14.56 0.73
CA LEU A 10 3.92 -14.32 0.78
C LEU A 10 3.33 -14.07 -0.62
N HIS A 11 4.05 -13.36 -1.50
CA HIS A 11 3.62 -13.10 -2.88
C HIS A 11 3.74 -14.31 -3.81
N GLY A 12 4.49 -15.34 -3.41
CA GLY A 12 4.63 -16.60 -4.15
C GLY A 12 3.60 -17.68 -3.78
N ASN A 13 2.71 -17.44 -2.82
CA ASN A 13 1.69 -18.39 -2.41
C ASN A 13 0.56 -18.51 -3.46
N ASP A 14 -0.13 -19.64 -3.48
CA ASP A 14 -1.28 -19.86 -4.37
C ASP A 14 -2.47 -18.96 -3.99
N PHE A 15 -2.68 -18.75 -2.70
CA PHE A 15 -3.72 -17.86 -2.18
C PHE A 15 -3.19 -16.47 -1.86
N PRO A 16 -3.99 -15.41 -2.08
CA PRO A 16 -3.61 -14.06 -1.72
C PRO A 16 -3.46 -13.91 -0.21
N PHE A 17 -2.46 -13.17 0.22
CA PHE A 17 -2.39 -12.77 1.62
C PHE A 17 -3.08 -11.43 1.83
N LEU A 18 -3.64 -11.27 3.04
CA LEU A 18 -4.21 -10.00 3.48
C LEU A 18 -3.11 -9.13 4.10
N LEU A 19 -3.00 -7.90 3.63
CA LEU A 19 -2.17 -6.87 4.22
C LEU A 19 -3.00 -6.04 5.20
N GLY A 20 -2.61 -6.03 6.48
CA GLY A 20 -3.21 -5.13 7.47
C GLY A 20 -2.75 -3.70 7.25
N ASN A 21 -3.66 -2.78 6.89
CA ASN A 21 -3.29 -1.38 6.70
C ASN A 21 -3.32 -0.62 8.03
N ILE A 22 -2.13 -0.13 8.43
CA ILE A 22 -1.88 0.53 9.71
C ILE A 22 -1.71 2.04 9.54
N TRP A 23 -1.82 2.77 10.66
CA TRP A 23 -1.57 4.22 10.73
C TRP A 23 -0.74 4.64 11.95
N ASP A 24 -0.56 3.72 12.92
CA ASP A 24 0.21 3.90 14.14
C ASP A 24 0.69 2.57 14.72
N VAL A 25 1.42 2.62 15.83
CA VAL A 25 1.92 1.43 16.55
C VAL A 25 0.78 0.57 17.11
N GLN A 26 -0.31 1.19 17.58
CA GLN A 26 -1.43 0.45 18.15
C GLN A 26 -2.15 -0.38 17.10
N SER A 27 -2.41 0.18 15.92
CA SER A 27 -2.98 -0.57 14.79
C SER A 27 -2.04 -1.67 14.30
N ALA A 28 -0.71 -1.44 14.31
CA ALA A 28 0.28 -2.46 13.98
C ALA A 28 0.23 -3.66 14.95
N ASN A 29 0.20 -3.41 16.25
CA ASN A 29 0.04 -4.44 17.28
C ASN A 29 -1.26 -5.21 17.14
N MET A 30 -2.36 -4.52 16.86
CA MET A 30 -3.67 -5.12 16.66
C MET A 30 -3.67 -6.11 15.49
N PHE A 31 -3.15 -5.72 14.32
CA PHE A 31 -3.07 -6.61 13.16
C PHE A 31 -2.10 -7.79 13.40
N ALA A 32 -0.96 -7.55 14.05
CA ALA A 32 -0.03 -8.62 14.40
C ALA A 32 -0.67 -9.64 15.36
N ALA A 33 -1.37 -9.17 16.41
CA ALA A 33 -2.10 -10.02 17.35
C ALA A 33 -3.26 -10.78 16.68
N ALA A 34 -3.93 -10.18 15.69
CA ALA A 34 -4.97 -10.83 14.89
C ALA A 34 -4.41 -11.91 13.92
N GLY A 35 -3.09 -12.08 13.83
CA GLY A 35 -2.45 -13.14 13.04
C GLY A 35 -2.13 -12.77 11.59
N TYR A 36 -2.20 -11.50 11.23
CA TYR A 36 -1.75 -11.03 9.91
C TYR A 36 -0.28 -11.35 9.70
N LYS A 37 0.07 -11.77 8.48
CA LYS A 37 1.43 -12.19 8.14
C LYS A 37 2.31 -11.06 7.65
N ALA A 38 1.71 -9.92 7.29
CA ALA A 38 2.37 -8.68 6.93
C ALA A 38 1.44 -7.49 7.19
N ILE A 39 2.03 -6.35 7.43
CA ILE A 39 1.33 -5.07 7.57
C ILE A 39 1.89 -4.04 6.58
N GLY A 40 1.11 -3.02 6.30
CA GLY A 40 1.53 -1.90 5.48
C GLY A 40 0.85 -0.62 5.94
N THR A 41 1.42 0.55 5.65
CA THR A 41 0.74 1.80 5.93
C THR A 41 -0.44 2.05 4.99
N SER A 42 -1.37 2.88 5.46
CA SER A 42 -2.29 3.64 4.61
C SER A 42 -1.87 5.11 4.70
N SER A 43 -1.42 5.71 3.59
CA SER A 43 -1.05 7.14 3.51
C SER A 43 -2.21 8.02 3.98
N HIS A 44 -3.42 7.76 3.46
CA HIS A 44 -4.66 8.43 3.88
C HIS A 44 -4.88 8.36 5.42
N ALA A 45 -4.75 7.17 6.00
CA ALA A 45 -4.98 7.00 7.44
C ALA A 45 -3.92 7.69 8.30
N ILE A 46 -2.65 7.62 7.89
CA ILE A 46 -1.57 8.33 8.59
C ILE A 46 -1.75 9.86 8.48
N ALA A 47 -2.05 10.37 7.30
CA ALA A 47 -2.29 11.80 7.10
C ALA A 47 -3.46 12.26 7.98
N ALA A 48 -4.62 11.60 7.91
CA ALA A 48 -5.80 11.93 8.69
C ALA A 48 -5.54 11.87 10.21
N ALA A 49 -4.84 10.82 10.70
CA ALA A 49 -4.51 10.68 12.12
C ALA A 49 -3.57 11.77 12.65
N ASN A 50 -2.80 12.42 11.77
CA ASN A 50 -1.87 13.50 12.10
C ASN A 50 -2.37 14.90 11.70
N GLY A 51 -3.62 15.02 11.22
CA GLY A 51 -4.23 16.33 10.88
C GLY A 51 -3.79 16.89 9.52
N TYR A 52 -3.29 16.05 8.61
CA TYR A 52 -2.89 16.43 7.27
C TYR A 52 -3.90 15.92 6.22
N ALA A 53 -3.94 16.56 5.06
CA ALA A 53 -4.56 16.01 3.87
C ALA A 53 -3.68 14.90 3.29
N ASP A 54 -4.30 13.96 2.55
CA ASP A 54 -3.61 12.92 1.78
C ASP A 54 -2.84 13.52 0.59
N GLY A 55 -1.82 12.84 0.06
CA GLY A 55 -1.04 13.30 -1.07
C GLY A 55 0.23 14.06 -0.68
N GLU A 56 1.09 13.42 0.08
CA GLU A 56 2.43 13.92 0.50
C GLU A 56 2.41 15.25 1.30
N GLN A 57 1.27 15.59 1.94
CA GLN A 57 1.17 16.80 2.76
C GLN A 57 1.80 16.62 4.16
N ILE A 58 1.87 15.39 4.66
CA ILE A 58 2.58 15.07 5.90
C ILE A 58 4.10 15.03 5.66
N PRO A 59 4.94 15.64 6.53
CA PRO A 59 6.39 15.60 6.33
C PRO A 59 6.94 14.16 6.34
N PHE A 60 7.85 13.85 5.42
CA PHE A 60 8.51 12.54 5.33
C PHE A 60 9.14 12.08 6.66
N GLU A 61 9.75 12.98 7.41
CA GLU A 61 10.37 12.65 8.70
C GLU A 61 9.35 12.15 9.74
N THR A 62 8.09 12.59 9.64
CA THR A 62 7.00 12.06 10.47
C THR A 62 6.70 10.61 10.09
N ILE A 63 6.63 10.30 8.79
CA ILE A 63 6.44 8.94 8.29
C ILE A 63 7.61 8.04 8.69
N LEU A 64 8.84 8.50 8.55
CA LEU A 64 10.03 7.76 8.95
C LEU A 64 10.04 7.46 10.45
N ARG A 65 9.62 8.40 11.28
CA ARG A 65 9.48 8.20 12.73
C ARG A 65 8.44 7.14 13.06
N ILE A 66 7.26 7.19 12.41
CA ILE A 66 6.21 6.17 12.58
C ILE A 66 6.73 4.80 12.13
N ALA A 67 7.40 4.74 10.96
CA ALA A 67 7.96 3.50 10.44
C ALA A 67 8.96 2.86 11.42
N LYS A 68 9.86 3.66 11.99
CA LYS A 68 10.81 3.20 13.02
C LYS A 68 10.09 2.63 14.23
N GLN A 69 9.12 3.35 14.80
CA GLN A 69 8.35 2.91 15.96
C GLN A 69 7.62 1.59 15.71
N VAL A 70 7.04 1.42 14.51
CA VAL A 70 6.35 0.19 14.11
C VAL A 70 7.33 -0.99 14.02
N THR A 71 8.47 -0.82 13.36
CA THR A 71 9.46 -1.90 13.18
C THR A 71 10.16 -2.30 14.48
N GLU A 72 10.27 -1.39 15.45
CA GLU A 72 10.76 -1.69 16.80
C GLU A 72 9.74 -2.45 17.66
N THR A 73 8.45 -2.44 17.25
CA THR A 73 7.36 -3.00 18.06
C THR A 73 6.85 -4.33 17.52
N VAL A 74 6.80 -4.52 16.21
CA VAL A 74 6.28 -5.74 15.56
C VAL A 74 7.36 -6.47 14.77
N SER A 75 7.31 -7.81 14.76
CA SER A 75 8.32 -8.66 14.11
C SER A 75 7.91 -9.21 12.72
N ILE A 76 6.71 -8.86 12.25
CA ILE A 76 6.22 -9.28 10.92
C ILE A 76 6.67 -8.32 9.82
N PRO A 77 6.72 -8.74 8.53
CA PRO A 77 7.06 -7.88 7.41
C PRO A 77 6.22 -6.61 7.38
N PHE A 78 6.89 -5.49 7.19
CA PHE A 78 6.27 -4.17 7.12
C PHE A 78 6.61 -3.47 5.80
N THR A 79 5.57 -3.07 5.04
CA THR A 79 5.67 -2.27 3.82
C THR A 79 5.08 -0.87 4.05
N LEU A 80 5.51 0.11 3.26
CA LEU A 80 5.09 1.50 3.41
C LEU A 80 4.52 2.04 2.11
N ASP A 81 3.40 2.75 2.17
CA ASP A 81 2.87 3.51 1.03
C ASP A 81 3.65 4.82 0.92
N LEU A 82 4.57 4.87 -0.06
CA LEU A 82 5.48 5.99 -0.26
C LEU A 82 4.92 7.02 -1.25
N GLU A 83 3.67 6.83 -1.71
CA GLU A 83 2.99 7.69 -2.66
C GLU A 83 3.86 7.97 -3.92
N ALA A 84 4.12 9.22 -4.29
CA ALA A 84 5.00 9.55 -5.42
C ALA A 84 6.50 9.56 -5.05
N GLY A 85 6.85 9.34 -3.77
CA GLY A 85 8.23 9.19 -3.29
C GLY A 85 8.71 10.25 -2.32
N TYR A 86 7.88 11.23 -1.97
CA TYR A 86 8.24 12.37 -1.09
C TYR A 86 9.46 13.16 -1.57
N SER A 87 9.63 13.24 -2.89
CA SER A 87 10.67 14.05 -3.52
C SER A 87 10.34 14.29 -5.00
N GLY A 88 10.61 15.51 -5.48
CA GLY A 88 10.53 15.86 -6.90
C GLY A 88 11.63 15.23 -7.77
N HIS A 89 12.66 14.62 -7.16
CA HIS A 89 13.83 14.06 -7.86
C HIS A 89 14.08 12.61 -7.46
N THR A 90 14.46 11.79 -8.43
CA THR A 90 14.71 10.34 -8.24
C THR A 90 15.75 10.05 -7.14
N ASP A 91 16.81 10.86 -7.06
CA ASP A 91 17.83 10.69 -6.01
C ASP A 91 17.27 10.91 -4.61
N GLY A 92 16.37 11.87 -4.44
CA GLY A 92 15.68 12.10 -3.16
C GLY A 92 14.76 10.92 -2.79
N ILE A 93 14.05 10.35 -3.77
CA ILE A 93 13.25 9.13 -3.57
C ILE A 93 14.14 7.96 -3.12
N ILE A 94 15.28 7.78 -3.76
CA ILE A 94 16.27 6.75 -3.39
C ILE A 94 16.74 6.94 -1.94
N GLN A 95 17.09 8.16 -1.54
CA GLN A 95 17.48 8.47 -0.16
C GLN A 95 16.37 8.17 0.85
N ASN A 96 15.12 8.47 0.50
CA ASN A 96 13.96 8.13 1.34
C ASN A 96 13.80 6.60 1.49
N ILE A 97 13.97 5.85 0.40
CA ILE A 97 13.94 4.38 0.43
C ILE A 97 15.09 3.81 1.29
N GLU A 98 16.30 4.36 1.19
CA GLU A 98 17.43 3.97 2.03
C GLU A 98 17.15 4.18 3.51
N LYS A 99 16.61 5.36 3.88
CA LYS A 99 16.23 5.67 5.27
C LYS A 99 15.16 4.70 5.79
N LEU A 100 14.12 4.42 4.99
CA LEU A 100 13.05 3.48 5.33
C LEU A 100 13.56 2.05 5.49
N ASN A 101 14.40 1.57 4.57
CA ASN A 101 15.01 0.25 4.67
C ASN A 101 15.94 0.16 5.88
N GLY A 102 16.69 1.23 6.19
CA GLY A 102 17.55 1.33 7.36
C GLY A 102 16.81 1.20 8.70
N VAL A 103 15.53 1.57 8.76
CA VAL A 103 14.68 1.34 9.94
C VAL A 103 13.88 0.04 9.89
N GLY A 104 14.06 -0.82 8.88
CA GLY A 104 13.47 -2.15 8.80
C GLY A 104 12.22 -2.29 7.93
N VAL A 105 11.85 -1.26 7.15
CA VAL A 105 10.81 -1.37 6.11
C VAL A 105 11.34 -2.27 4.99
N VAL A 106 10.55 -3.29 4.61
CA VAL A 106 10.96 -4.29 3.62
C VAL A 106 10.21 -4.19 2.28
N GLY A 107 9.32 -3.23 2.15
CA GLY A 107 8.61 -2.97 0.90
C GLY A 107 8.05 -1.56 0.86
N ILE A 108 7.81 -1.07 -0.34
CA ILE A 108 7.14 0.20 -0.59
C ILE A 108 6.11 0.05 -1.69
N ASN A 109 5.04 0.87 -1.65
CA ASN A 109 4.33 1.23 -2.86
C ASN A 109 4.94 2.53 -3.38
N ILE A 110 5.04 2.65 -4.71
CA ILE A 110 5.35 3.90 -5.40
C ILE A 110 4.36 4.07 -6.55
N GLU A 111 3.72 5.23 -6.64
CA GLU A 111 2.60 5.46 -7.55
C GLU A 111 2.98 6.27 -8.79
N ASP A 112 2.29 5.99 -9.89
CA ASP A 112 2.47 6.66 -11.17
C ASP A 112 1.61 7.92 -11.34
N THR A 113 1.27 8.56 -10.22
CA THR A 113 0.56 9.84 -10.18
C THR A 113 1.45 10.96 -9.63
N VAL A 114 1.08 12.20 -9.92
CA VAL A 114 1.70 13.37 -9.30
C VAL A 114 0.93 13.76 -8.03
N PRO A 115 1.62 14.15 -6.95
CA PRO A 115 0.98 14.71 -5.77
C PRO A 115 0.50 16.14 -6.08
N ALA A 116 -0.71 16.26 -6.59
CA ALA A 116 -1.34 17.53 -6.93
C ALA A 116 -2.74 17.60 -6.32
N ALA A 117 -3.32 18.80 -6.27
CA ALA A 117 -4.71 19.01 -5.83
C ALA A 117 -5.70 18.16 -6.64
N GLN A 118 -5.38 17.92 -7.91
CA GLN A 118 -6.02 16.92 -8.77
C GLN A 118 -4.95 15.90 -9.19
N ARG A 119 -5.11 14.66 -8.76
CA ARG A 119 -4.19 13.56 -9.13
C ARG A 119 -4.30 13.30 -10.63
N GLU A 120 -3.16 13.21 -11.29
CA GLU A 120 -3.05 12.89 -12.72
C GLU A 120 -1.99 11.80 -12.92
N LEU A 121 -2.24 10.89 -13.88
CA LEU A 121 -1.25 9.90 -14.26
C LEU A 121 -0.05 10.58 -14.95
N THR A 122 1.14 10.24 -14.51
CA THR A 122 2.38 10.62 -15.20
C THR A 122 2.55 9.86 -16.50
N ASP A 123 3.42 10.34 -17.39
CA ASP A 123 3.83 9.55 -18.56
C ASP A 123 4.44 8.21 -18.11
N ALA A 124 3.92 7.11 -18.67
CA ALA A 124 4.28 5.78 -18.24
C ALA A 124 5.74 5.40 -18.55
N ALA A 125 6.34 5.96 -19.63
CA ALA A 125 7.73 5.70 -19.96
C ALA A 125 8.66 6.43 -18.99
N THR A 126 8.40 7.70 -18.74
CA THR A 126 9.15 8.51 -17.76
C THR A 126 9.08 7.89 -16.36
N PHE A 127 7.90 7.40 -15.95
CA PHE A 127 7.77 6.73 -14.65
C PHE A 127 8.52 5.40 -14.62
N ALA A 128 8.48 4.61 -15.70
CA ALA A 128 9.25 3.37 -15.81
C ALA A 128 10.76 3.62 -15.72
N GLU A 129 11.29 4.66 -16.35
CA GLU A 129 12.70 5.06 -16.24
C GLU A 129 13.07 5.42 -14.81
N LYS A 130 12.22 6.20 -14.11
CA LYS A 130 12.39 6.52 -12.68
C LYS A 130 12.48 5.25 -11.85
N VAL A 131 11.52 4.32 -12.00
CA VAL A 131 11.51 3.06 -11.23
C VAL A 131 12.72 2.20 -11.57
N THR A 132 13.12 2.12 -12.84
CA THR A 132 14.34 1.40 -13.26
C THR A 132 15.57 1.94 -12.54
N THR A 133 15.73 3.25 -12.47
CA THR A 133 16.84 3.89 -11.74
C THR A 133 16.83 3.49 -10.26
N ILE A 134 15.66 3.51 -9.61
CA ILE A 134 15.48 3.11 -8.20
C ILE A 134 15.85 1.63 -7.99
N THR A 135 15.34 0.73 -8.84
CA THR A 135 15.57 -0.71 -8.71
C THR A 135 17.02 -1.10 -8.98
N ASP A 136 17.64 -0.47 -9.99
CA ASP A 136 19.06 -0.68 -10.31
C ASP A 136 19.97 -0.22 -9.17
N TYR A 137 19.66 0.94 -8.57
CA TYR A 137 20.39 1.42 -7.39
C TYR A 137 20.22 0.47 -6.21
N ALA A 138 18.99 0.07 -5.89
CA ALA A 138 18.71 -0.85 -4.79
C ALA A 138 19.49 -2.18 -4.98
N ARG A 139 19.45 -2.75 -6.19
CA ARG A 139 20.19 -3.96 -6.53
C ARG A 139 21.70 -3.78 -6.37
N LYS A 140 22.27 -2.69 -6.90
CA LYS A 140 23.70 -2.37 -6.82
C LYS A 140 24.19 -2.20 -5.38
N LYS A 141 23.34 -1.63 -4.52
CA LYS A 141 23.64 -1.40 -3.09
C LYS A 141 23.26 -2.56 -2.18
N GLY A 142 22.61 -3.60 -2.69
CA GLY A 142 22.13 -4.73 -1.89
C GLY A 142 20.98 -4.38 -0.94
N ILE A 143 20.20 -3.32 -1.25
CA ILE A 143 19.04 -2.89 -0.48
C ILE A 143 17.90 -3.89 -0.72
N GLN A 144 17.44 -4.55 0.34
CA GLN A 144 16.38 -5.55 0.29
C GLN A 144 15.01 -4.88 0.51
N VAL A 145 14.42 -4.39 -0.56
CA VAL A 145 13.11 -3.73 -0.56
C VAL A 145 12.22 -4.26 -1.70
N PHE A 146 10.98 -4.62 -1.38
CA PHE A 146 9.96 -5.01 -2.35
C PHE A 146 9.34 -3.74 -2.94
N ILE A 147 9.56 -3.49 -4.21
CA ILE A 147 8.99 -2.34 -4.92
C ILE A 147 7.69 -2.76 -5.59
N ASN A 148 6.57 -2.24 -5.09
CA ASN A 148 5.23 -2.46 -5.59
C ASN A 148 4.76 -1.22 -6.32
N ILE A 149 4.71 -1.26 -7.65
CA ILE A 149 4.25 -0.13 -8.44
C ILE A 149 2.73 -0.03 -8.33
N ARG A 150 2.23 1.12 -7.88
CA ARG A 150 0.82 1.46 -7.90
C ARG A 150 0.49 2.22 -9.19
N THR A 151 -0.58 1.80 -9.88
CA THR A 151 -1.11 2.50 -11.05
C THR A 151 -2.59 2.83 -10.84
N ASP A 152 -2.93 4.10 -10.95
CA ASP A 152 -4.21 4.65 -10.47
C ASP A 152 -5.28 4.83 -11.54
N ALA A 153 -5.12 4.24 -12.73
CA ALA A 153 -6.08 4.41 -13.83
C ALA A 153 -7.53 4.09 -13.43
N PHE A 154 -7.75 2.97 -12.70
CA PHE A 154 -9.07 2.59 -12.17
C PHE A 154 -9.53 3.51 -11.04
N LEU A 155 -8.64 3.90 -10.14
CA LEU A 155 -8.97 4.76 -9.00
C LEU A 155 -9.38 6.16 -9.46
N LEU A 156 -8.77 6.67 -10.53
CA LEU A 156 -9.10 7.95 -11.15
C LEU A 156 -10.34 7.87 -12.06
N GLY A 157 -10.84 6.66 -12.34
CA GLY A 157 -12.00 6.46 -13.21
C GLY A 157 -11.80 6.99 -14.63
N ILE A 158 -10.57 6.90 -15.15
CA ILE A 158 -10.30 7.39 -16.51
C ILE A 158 -10.96 6.50 -17.56
N PRO A 159 -11.33 7.05 -18.72
CA PRO A 159 -11.76 6.24 -19.84
C PRO A 159 -10.68 5.19 -20.19
N ASP A 160 -11.10 3.99 -20.61
CA ASP A 160 -10.22 2.89 -21.01
C ASP A 160 -9.21 2.48 -19.90
N ALA A 161 -9.63 2.54 -18.63
CA ALA A 161 -8.77 2.25 -17.47
C ALA A 161 -8.09 0.88 -17.57
N LEU A 162 -8.75 -0.15 -18.14
CA LEU A 162 -8.18 -1.48 -18.31
C LEU A 162 -7.01 -1.44 -19.31
N GLU A 163 -7.21 -0.88 -20.48
CA GLU A 163 -6.21 -0.78 -21.55
C GLU A 163 -5.02 0.07 -21.09
N GLN A 164 -5.29 1.18 -20.42
CA GLN A 164 -4.26 2.03 -19.82
C GLN A 164 -3.46 1.28 -18.77
N THR A 165 -4.12 0.54 -17.87
CA THR A 165 -3.46 -0.27 -16.85
C THR A 165 -2.56 -1.33 -17.48
N ILE A 166 -3.05 -2.10 -18.43
CA ILE A 166 -2.27 -3.14 -19.11
C ILE A 166 -1.09 -2.55 -19.88
N SER A 167 -1.30 -1.45 -20.62
CA SER A 167 -0.23 -0.77 -21.34
C SER A 167 0.89 -0.27 -20.42
N ARG A 168 0.54 0.25 -19.25
CA ARG A 168 1.49 0.68 -18.20
C ARG A 168 2.23 -0.50 -17.61
N ILE A 169 1.52 -1.56 -17.23
CA ILE A 169 2.10 -2.79 -16.67
C ILE A 169 3.18 -3.36 -17.61
N LYS A 170 2.94 -3.37 -18.94
CA LYS A 170 3.93 -3.83 -19.94
C LYS A 170 5.24 -3.04 -19.95
N LYS A 171 5.22 -1.80 -19.52
CA LYS A 171 6.43 -1.00 -19.31
C LYS A 171 7.04 -1.29 -17.93
N TYR A 172 6.20 -1.38 -16.91
CA TYR A 172 6.61 -1.52 -15.51
C TYR A 172 7.24 -2.89 -15.20
N GLU A 173 6.77 -3.97 -15.84
CA GLU A 173 7.35 -5.31 -15.64
C GLU A 173 8.84 -5.40 -16.07
N LYS A 174 9.33 -4.42 -16.83
CA LYS A 174 10.72 -4.35 -17.29
C LYS A 174 11.62 -3.55 -16.37
N THR A 175 11.08 -2.90 -15.35
CA THR A 175 11.81 -1.97 -14.47
C THR A 175 12.57 -2.67 -13.34
N GLY A 176 12.37 -3.98 -13.14
CA GLY A 176 12.90 -4.70 -11.99
C GLY A 176 12.05 -4.56 -10.71
N ALA A 177 10.86 -3.96 -10.78
CA ALA A 177 9.89 -3.93 -9.69
C ALA A 177 9.41 -5.35 -9.35
N ASN A 178 8.89 -5.53 -8.13
CA ASN A 178 8.53 -6.84 -7.59
C ASN A 178 7.03 -7.13 -7.65
N GLY A 179 6.18 -6.15 -7.88
CA GLY A 179 4.73 -6.31 -7.93
C GLY A 179 4.04 -5.08 -8.48
N ILE A 180 2.74 -5.25 -8.78
CA ILE A 180 1.86 -4.20 -9.29
C ILE A 180 0.65 -4.07 -8.37
N PHE A 181 0.31 -2.86 -8.01
CA PHE A 181 -0.87 -2.52 -7.24
C PHE A 181 -1.86 -1.73 -8.10
N VAL A 182 -3.09 -2.23 -8.20
CA VAL A 182 -4.16 -1.64 -9.00
C VAL A 182 -5.36 -1.33 -8.09
N PRO A 183 -5.35 -0.17 -7.37
CA PRO A 183 -6.50 0.23 -6.57
C PRO A 183 -7.67 0.62 -7.47
N GLY A 184 -8.90 0.42 -6.98
CA GLY A 184 -10.12 0.77 -7.72
C GLY A 184 -10.64 -0.30 -8.67
N ILE A 185 -9.83 -1.30 -9.02
CA ILE A 185 -10.28 -2.42 -9.86
C ILE A 185 -11.20 -3.35 -9.07
N VAL A 186 -12.41 -3.63 -9.60
CA VAL A 186 -13.41 -4.49 -8.93
C VAL A 186 -14.04 -5.54 -9.85
N SER A 187 -14.04 -5.33 -11.17
CA SER A 187 -14.60 -6.26 -12.15
C SER A 187 -13.76 -7.54 -12.23
N LYS A 188 -14.39 -8.70 -12.07
CA LYS A 188 -13.71 -10.01 -12.20
C LYS A 188 -13.01 -10.18 -13.55
N THR A 189 -13.65 -9.70 -14.61
CA THR A 189 -13.10 -9.76 -15.98
C THR A 189 -11.84 -8.92 -16.09
N ASP A 190 -11.87 -7.69 -15.56
CA ASP A 190 -10.72 -6.78 -15.64
C ASP A 190 -9.57 -7.26 -14.75
N ILE A 191 -9.88 -7.77 -13.54
CA ILE A 191 -8.87 -8.38 -12.66
C ILE A 191 -8.19 -9.56 -13.35
N ALA A 192 -8.97 -10.46 -13.99
CA ALA A 192 -8.41 -11.58 -14.75
C ALA A 192 -7.50 -11.11 -15.90
N ALA A 193 -7.94 -10.10 -16.66
CA ALA A 193 -7.16 -9.54 -17.76
C ALA A 193 -5.86 -8.91 -17.27
N VAL A 194 -5.90 -8.16 -16.16
CA VAL A 194 -4.70 -7.56 -15.53
C VAL A 194 -3.75 -8.66 -15.05
N VAL A 195 -4.24 -9.65 -14.33
CA VAL A 195 -3.41 -10.78 -13.85
C VAL A 195 -2.75 -11.53 -15.00
N GLN A 196 -3.47 -11.80 -16.08
CA GLN A 196 -2.95 -12.49 -17.26
C GLN A 196 -1.95 -11.64 -18.07
N SER A 197 -1.96 -10.33 -17.89
CA SER A 197 -1.10 -9.42 -18.66
C SER A 197 0.35 -9.39 -18.18
N THR A 198 0.69 -9.94 -17.00
CA THR A 198 2.02 -9.86 -16.41
C THR A 198 2.35 -11.08 -15.57
N HIS A 199 3.65 -11.34 -15.37
CA HIS A 199 4.14 -12.34 -14.41
C HIS A 199 4.35 -11.78 -13.00
N LEU A 200 4.24 -10.47 -12.83
CA LEU A 200 4.39 -9.85 -11.51
C LEU A 200 3.13 -10.10 -10.63
N PRO A 201 3.30 -10.31 -9.33
CA PRO A 201 2.18 -10.43 -8.41
C PRO A 201 1.30 -9.19 -8.40
N ILE A 202 -0.01 -9.40 -8.53
CA ILE A 202 -1.00 -8.32 -8.51
C ILE A 202 -1.54 -8.12 -7.11
N ASN A 203 -1.55 -6.86 -6.66
CA ASN A 203 -2.22 -6.39 -5.46
C ASN A 203 -3.50 -5.63 -5.85
N VAL A 204 -4.60 -5.96 -5.17
CA VAL A 204 -5.87 -5.20 -5.23
C VAL A 204 -6.19 -4.60 -3.87
N MET A 205 -7.12 -3.64 -3.83
CA MET A 205 -7.53 -2.96 -2.61
C MET A 205 -9.02 -3.18 -2.32
N CYS A 206 -9.37 -3.26 -1.05
CA CYS A 206 -10.75 -3.23 -0.59
C CYS A 206 -11.49 -2.04 -1.20
N MET A 207 -12.54 -2.36 -1.95
CA MET A 207 -13.44 -1.39 -2.58
C MET A 207 -14.86 -1.98 -2.58
N PRO A 208 -15.91 -1.14 -2.59
CA PRO A 208 -17.27 -1.63 -2.83
C PRO A 208 -17.34 -2.42 -4.15
N GLY A 209 -17.88 -3.62 -4.10
CA GLY A 209 -17.99 -4.50 -5.27
C GLY A 209 -16.77 -5.38 -5.55
N LEU A 210 -15.68 -5.30 -4.76
CA LEU A 210 -14.55 -6.21 -4.90
C LEU A 210 -14.99 -7.66 -4.64
N PRO A 211 -14.60 -8.64 -5.48
CA PRO A 211 -14.89 -10.06 -5.26
C PRO A 211 -14.34 -10.58 -3.93
N GLY A 212 -14.94 -11.68 -3.44
CA GLY A 212 -14.46 -12.35 -2.21
C GLY A 212 -13.05 -12.94 -2.36
N PHE A 213 -12.38 -13.19 -1.24
CA PHE A 213 -10.96 -13.59 -1.21
C PHE A 213 -10.69 -14.89 -1.96
N ASN A 214 -11.60 -15.86 -1.90
CA ASN A 214 -11.48 -17.12 -2.66
C ASN A 214 -11.56 -16.88 -4.17
N GLU A 215 -12.44 -15.97 -4.61
CA GLU A 215 -12.57 -15.60 -6.02
C GLU A 215 -11.33 -14.84 -6.50
N LEU A 216 -10.82 -13.90 -5.70
CA LEU A 216 -9.58 -13.18 -6.00
C LEU A 216 -8.38 -14.14 -6.10
N GLY A 217 -8.31 -15.14 -5.22
CA GLY A 217 -7.31 -16.21 -5.30
C GLY A 217 -7.42 -17.02 -6.58
N ALA A 218 -8.63 -17.43 -6.95
CA ALA A 218 -8.89 -18.17 -8.20
C ALA A 218 -8.54 -17.35 -9.45
N LEU A 219 -8.66 -16.02 -9.39
CA LEU A 219 -8.24 -15.10 -10.46
C LEU A 219 -6.72 -14.88 -10.50
N GLY A 220 -5.97 -15.34 -9.50
CA GLY A 220 -4.50 -15.22 -9.44
C GLY A 220 -3.98 -13.97 -8.72
N VAL A 221 -4.83 -13.20 -8.05
CA VAL A 221 -4.40 -12.10 -7.18
C VAL A 221 -3.50 -12.64 -6.06
N LYS A 222 -2.45 -11.91 -5.68
CA LYS A 222 -1.47 -12.35 -4.68
C LYS A 222 -1.51 -11.56 -3.38
N ARG A 223 -2.04 -10.34 -3.40
CA ARG A 223 -2.13 -9.47 -2.22
C ARG A 223 -3.44 -8.70 -2.23
N ILE A 224 -4.07 -8.61 -1.08
CA ILE A 224 -5.27 -7.79 -0.86
C ILE A 224 -4.97 -6.81 0.27
N SER A 225 -5.14 -5.51 0.02
CA SER A 225 -4.96 -4.44 0.99
C SER A 225 -6.30 -3.76 1.32
N MET A 226 -6.34 -2.98 2.40
CA MET A 226 -7.57 -2.35 2.89
C MET A 226 -7.62 -0.85 2.61
N GLY A 227 -6.49 -0.23 2.23
CA GLY A 227 -6.40 1.22 2.11
C GLY A 227 -6.81 1.93 3.40
N GLY A 228 -7.58 3.01 3.27
CA GLY A 228 -8.13 3.75 4.40
C GLY A 228 -9.45 3.20 4.97
N PHE A 229 -10.05 2.16 4.35
CA PHE A 229 -11.39 1.70 4.75
C PHE A 229 -11.46 1.19 6.18
N PHE A 230 -10.45 0.44 6.62
CA PHE A 230 -10.43 -0.07 7.99
C PHE A 230 -10.28 1.07 9.00
N TYR A 231 -9.39 2.02 8.77
CA TYR A 231 -9.24 3.24 9.57
C TYR A 231 -10.57 3.98 9.72
N ASN A 232 -11.21 4.30 8.60
CA ASN A 232 -12.49 5.02 8.59
C ASN A 232 -13.56 4.27 9.41
N LYS A 233 -13.63 2.93 9.26
CA LYS A 233 -14.60 2.12 10.01
C LYS A 233 -14.35 2.09 11.52
N VAL A 234 -13.06 2.03 11.93
CA VAL A 234 -12.67 2.10 13.34
C VAL A 234 -13.14 3.43 13.95
N TYR A 235 -12.86 4.56 13.30
CA TYR A 235 -13.26 5.88 13.82
C TYR A 235 -14.75 6.14 13.74
N GLU A 236 -15.46 5.60 12.73
CA GLU A 236 -16.92 5.60 12.70
C GLU A 236 -17.51 4.88 13.93
N ASN A 237 -17.03 3.69 14.25
CA ASN A 237 -17.48 2.93 15.42
C ASN A 237 -17.12 3.66 16.73
N ALA A 238 -15.93 4.24 16.84
CA ALA A 238 -15.51 5.03 18.00
C ALA A 238 -16.41 6.26 18.20
N ALA A 239 -16.79 6.95 17.12
CA ALA A 239 -17.72 8.07 17.18
C ALA A 239 -19.12 7.65 17.65
N GLN A 240 -19.60 6.46 17.23
CA GLN A 240 -20.87 5.91 17.70
C GLN A 240 -20.83 5.60 19.20
N LEU A 241 -19.75 4.95 19.69
CA LEU A 241 -19.56 4.68 21.11
C LEU A 241 -19.54 5.97 21.94
N ALA A 242 -18.81 6.99 21.46
CA ALA A 242 -18.78 8.30 22.13
C ALA A 242 -20.18 8.95 22.23
N LYS A 243 -20.98 8.84 21.16
CA LYS A 243 -22.37 9.31 21.17
C LYS A 243 -23.25 8.53 22.15
N SER A 244 -23.07 7.19 22.23
CA SER A 244 -23.84 6.37 23.18
C SER A 244 -23.53 6.77 24.63
N VAL A 245 -22.25 6.94 24.99
CA VAL A 245 -21.88 7.42 26.35
C VAL A 245 -22.54 8.75 26.69
N LEU A 246 -22.56 9.70 25.74
CA LEU A 246 -23.20 11.01 25.94
C LEU A 246 -24.72 10.90 26.09
N ASN A 247 -25.37 10.13 25.22
CA ASN A 247 -26.83 9.99 25.20
C ASN A 247 -27.35 9.21 26.39
N ASP A 248 -26.67 8.12 26.77
CA ASP A 248 -27.09 7.24 27.89
C ASP A 248 -26.71 7.82 29.26
N ASN A 249 -25.87 8.88 29.27
CA ASN A 249 -25.38 9.54 30.46
C ASN A 249 -24.71 8.54 31.47
N ASN A 250 -24.08 7.51 30.92
CA ASN A 250 -23.32 6.49 31.65
C ASN A 250 -22.28 5.81 30.74
N PHE A 251 -21.48 4.92 31.30
CA PHE A 251 -20.38 4.24 30.58
C PHE A 251 -20.69 2.79 30.18
N SER A 252 -21.93 2.33 30.28
CA SER A 252 -22.31 0.94 30.02
C SER A 252 -21.95 0.46 28.60
N SER A 253 -21.89 1.38 27.61
CA SER A 253 -21.52 1.06 26.24
C SER A 253 -20.02 0.79 26.03
N ILE A 254 -19.15 1.09 27.01
CA ILE A 254 -17.69 0.95 26.92
C ILE A 254 -17.05 0.15 28.05
N ILE A 255 -17.79 -0.21 29.10
CA ILE A 255 -17.36 -1.09 30.20
C ILE A 255 -18.24 -2.33 30.25
N HIS A 256 -17.60 -3.50 30.46
CA HIS A 256 -18.25 -4.82 30.62
C HIS A 256 -18.22 -5.25 32.06
#